data_4d4a4ae507a71c2400c1668e49eb3122
#
_entry.id   4d4a4ae507a71c2400c1668e49eb3122
#
_cell.length_a   1.000
_cell.length_b   1.000
_cell.length_c   1.000
_cell.angle_alpha   90.00
_cell.angle_beta   90.00
_cell.angle_gamma   90.00
#
_symmetry.space_group_name_H-M   'P 1'
#
loop_
_entity.id
_entity.type
_entity.pdbx_description
1 polymer ?
#
loop_
_entity_poly.entity_id
_entity_poly.type
_entity_poly.pdbx_seq_one_letter_code
_entity_poly.pdbx_strand_id
1 'polypeptide(L)' 'MMKLGALILLVLNLNTATLRELEALPGIGPALAKRIVEFREKHHGFKRVEELLAIPGISEKKWKAIRDQVEVKGAERR' A
#
# COMPACT_ATOMS: atom_id res chain seq x y z
N MET A 1 4.24 18.68 24.30
CA MET A 1 4.27 18.11 23.98
C MET A 1 4.02 17.70 23.15
N MET A 2 4.07 17.34 22.85
CA MET A 2 4.09 16.76 22.20
C MET A 2 3.79 16.47 21.39
N LYS A 3 3.40 16.27 21.03
CA LYS A 3 3.14 15.95 20.19
C LYS A 3 3.84 15.66 19.20
N LEU A 4 4.68 15.49 19.34
CA LEU A 4 5.56 15.10 18.54
C LEU A 4 5.24 13.92 17.87
N GLY A 5 4.57 13.06 18.42
CA GLY A 5 4.19 11.82 17.84
C GLY A 5 3.54 11.99 16.50
N ALA A 6 2.96 13.11 16.31
CA ALA A 6 2.28 13.35 15.08
C ALA A 6 3.23 13.34 13.89
N LEU A 7 4.48 13.40 14.15
CA LEU A 7 5.42 13.41 13.07
C LEU A 7 5.92 12.05 12.68
N ILE A 8 5.45 11.04 13.34
CA ILE A 8 5.89 9.72 13.00
C ILE A 8 5.23 9.32 11.70
N LEU A 9 6.04 9.01 10.74
CA LEU A 9 5.53 8.57 9.47
C LEU A 9 5.46 7.08 9.46
N LEU A 10 4.26 6.56 9.43
CA LEU A 10 4.09 5.14 9.36
C LEU A 10 4.02 4.75 7.91
N VAL A 11 5.01 4.03 7.47
CA VAL A 11 5.07 3.58 6.10
C VAL A 11 4.66 2.13 6.08
N LEU A 12 3.61 1.81 5.33
CA LEU A 12 3.12 0.45 5.25
C LEU A 12 3.88 -0.34 4.22
N ASN A 13 4.31 -1.52 4.59
CA ASN A 13 4.94 -2.41 3.64
C ASN A 13 3.82 -3.13 2.88
N LEU A 14 3.71 -2.88 1.58
CA LEU A 14 2.66 -3.47 0.78
C LEU A 14 2.67 -4.98 0.82
N ASN A 15 3.81 -5.57 1.08
CA ASN A 15 3.93 -7.03 1.08
C ASN A 15 3.47 -7.69 2.37
N THR A 16 3.27 -6.93 3.42
CA THR A 16 2.83 -7.49 4.68
C THR A 16 1.63 -6.78 5.29
N ALA A 17 1.21 -5.67 4.73
CA ALA A 17 0.11 -4.91 5.30
C ALA A 17 -1.18 -5.73 5.33
N THR A 18 -1.93 -5.56 6.41
CA THR A 18 -3.22 -6.22 6.52
C THR A 18 -4.27 -5.44 5.74
N LEU A 19 -5.41 -6.07 5.52
CA LEU A 19 -6.51 -5.39 4.85
C LEU A 19 -6.87 -4.11 5.58
N ARG A 20 -6.94 -4.18 6.90
CA ARG A 20 -7.30 -3.04 7.69
C ARG A 20 -6.30 -1.91 7.56
N GLU A 21 -5.03 -2.24 7.55
CA GLU A 21 -4.01 -1.23 7.38
C GLU A 21 -4.10 -0.59 6.01
N LEU A 22 -4.36 -1.39 4.99
CA LEU A 22 -4.49 -0.84 3.65
C LEU A 22 -5.70 0.08 3.54
N GLU A 23 -6.78 -0.29 4.22
CA GLU A 23 -7.98 0.54 4.19
C GLU A 23 -7.78 1.89 4.85
N ALA A 24 -6.77 2.01 5.69
CA ALA A 24 -6.49 3.28 6.34
C ALA A 24 -5.80 4.27 5.41
N LEU A 25 -5.33 3.81 4.26
CA LEU A 25 -4.72 4.72 3.31
C LEU A 25 -5.78 5.59 2.65
N PRO A 26 -5.49 6.86 2.38
CA PRO A 26 -6.48 7.74 1.78
C PRO A 26 -6.96 7.21 0.44
N GLY A 27 -8.27 7.14 0.29
CA GLY A 27 -8.86 6.70 -0.97
C GLY A 27 -8.90 5.20 -1.18
N ILE A 28 -8.43 4.43 -0.22
CA ILE A 28 -8.43 2.98 -0.34
C ILE A 28 -9.52 2.43 0.57
N GLY A 29 -10.59 1.96 -0.05
CA GLY A 29 -11.66 1.34 0.71
C GLY A 29 -11.49 -0.17 0.73
N PRO A 30 -12.48 -0.88 1.26
CA PRO A 30 -12.39 -2.33 1.38
C PRO A 30 -12.16 -3.05 0.05
N ALA A 31 -12.82 -2.61 -1.00
CA ALA A 31 -12.68 -3.27 -2.29
C ALA A 31 -11.28 -3.13 -2.84
N LEU A 32 -10.71 -1.93 -2.75
CA LEU A 32 -9.36 -1.72 -3.25
C LEU A 32 -8.33 -2.42 -2.38
N ALA A 33 -8.54 -2.43 -1.07
CA ALA A 33 -7.62 -3.13 -0.19
C ALA A 33 -7.57 -4.61 -0.55
N LYS A 34 -8.72 -5.17 -0.85
CA LYS A 34 -8.79 -6.57 -1.24
C LYS A 34 -8.06 -6.81 -2.54
N ARG A 35 -8.21 -5.90 -3.50
CA ARG A 35 -7.50 -6.03 -4.76
C ARG A 35 -5.99 -5.94 -4.59
N ILE A 36 -5.55 -5.12 -3.66
CA ILE A 36 -4.12 -5.02 -3.38
C ILE A 36 -3.60 -6.34 -2.82
N VAL A 37 -4.33 -6.94 -1.91
CA VAL A 37 -3.93 -8.21 -1.34
C VAL A 37 -3.93 -9.30 -2.42
N GLU A 38 -4.94 -9.30 -3.27
CA GLU A 38 -5.01 -10.29 -4.34
C GLU A 38 -3.84 -10.14 -5.32
N PHE A 39 -3.50 -8.92 -5.64
CA PHE A 39 -2.37 -8.68 -6.53
C PHE A 39 -1.09 -9.20 -5.88
N ARG A 40 -0.92 -8.90 -4.61
CA ARG A 40 0.25 -9.35 -3.87
C ARG A 40 0.39 -10.87 -3.91
N GLU A 41 -0.71 -11.56 -3.71
CA GLU A 41 -0.66 -12.99 -3.69
C GLU A 41 -0.42 -13.58 -5.06
N LYS A 42 -1.06 -13.00 -6.07
CA LYS A 42 -0.92 -13.50 -7.40
C LYS A 42 0.47 -13.29 -7.98
N HIS A 43 1.13 -12.21 -7.61
CA HIS A 43 2.43 -11.87 -8.17
C HIS A 43 3.59 -12.15 -7.22
N HIS A 44 3.33 -12.87 -6.13
CA HIS A 44 4.37 -13.21 -5.16
C HIS A 44 5.01 -11.96 -4.56
N GLY A 45 4.19 -10.99 -4.31
CA GLY A 45 4.64 -9.76 -3.69
C GLY A 45 4.79 -8.63 -4.68
N PHE A 46 4.78 -7.43 -4.15
CA PHE A 46 5.08 -6.24 -4.93
C PHE A 46 6.59 -6.08 -5.00
N LYS A 47 7.09 -5.67 -6.12
CA LYS A 47 8.51 -5.37 -6.27
C LYS A 47 8.76 -3.89 -6.35
N ARG A 48 7.73 -3.12 -6.69
CA ARG A 48 7.86 -1.67 -6.77
C ARG A 48 6.54 -1.05 -6.40
N VAL A 49 6.60 0.13 -5.82
CA VAL A 49 5.39 0.85 -5.43
C VAL A 49 4.53 1.18 -6.65
N GLU A 50 5.17 1.42 -7.79
CA GLU A 50 4.45 1.75 -9.01
C GLU A 50 3.53 0.66 -9.49
N GLU A 51 3.74 -0.56 -9.03
CA GLU A 51 2.88 -1.66 -9.45
C GLU A 51 1.45 -1.49 -8.97
N LEU A 52 1.23 -0.62 -7.99
CA LEU A 52 -0.13 -0.32 -7.58
C LEU A 52 -0.95 0.22 -8.74
N LEU A 53 -0.29 0.85 -9.70
CA LEU A 53 -1.01 1.41 -10.84
C LEU A 53 -1.59 0.33 -11.76
N ALA A 54 -1.15 -0.90 -11.61
CA ALA A 54 -1.70 -1.99 -12.40
C ALA A 54 -3.01 -2.50 -11.84
N ILE A 55 -3.38 -2.07 -10.65
CA ILE A 55 -4.60 -2.56 -10.01
C ILE A 55 -5.79 -1.72 -10.45
N PRO A 56 -6.83 -2.38 -10.99
CA PRO A 56 -8.02 -1.62 -11.39
C PRO A 56 -8.59 -0.85 -10.21
N GLY A 57 -8.92 0.39 -10.42
CA GLY A 57 -9.44 1.24 -9.36
C GLY A 57 -8.41 2.14 -8.71
N ILE A 58 -7.14 1.89 -8.93
CA ILE A 58 -6.11 2.76 -8.42
C ILE A 58 -5.65 3.67 -9.55
N SER A 59 -6.16 4.88 -9.56
CA SER A 59 -5.80 5.86 -10.55
C SER A 59 -4.47 6.49 -10.19
N GLU A 60 -3.90 7.21 -11.12
CA GLU A 60 -2.67 7.91 -10.84
C GLU A 60 -2.84 8.89 -9.70
N LYS A 61 -3.99 9.49 -9.60
CA LYS A 61 -4.27 10.43 -8.54
C LYS A 61 -4.24 9.74 -7.18
N LYS A 62 -4.86 8.57 -7.08
CA LYS A 62 -4.85 7.83 -5.84
C LYS A 62 -3.44 7.36 -5.51
N TRP A 63 -2.72 6.91 -6.52
CA TRP A 63 -1.37 6.44 -6.32
C TRP A 63 -0.49 7.56 -5.77
N LYS A 64 -0.59 8.74 -6.33
CA LYS A 64 0.19 9.87 -5.84
C LYS A 64 -0.17 10.23 -4.41
N ALA A 65 -1.42 10.02 -4.02
CA ALA A 65 -1.85 10.35 -2.68
C ALA A 65 -1.30 9.39 -1.63
N ILE A 66 -0.97 8.17 -2.04
CA ILE A 66 -0.54 7.18 -1.05
C ILE A 66 0.91 6.74 -1.20
N ARG A 67 1.55 7.05 -2.32
CA ARG A 67 2.88 6.51 -2.58
C ARG A 67 3.92 6.79 -1.51
N ASP A 68 3.80 7.91 -0.82
CA ASP A 68 4.76 8.24 0.22
C ASP A 68 4.45 7.56 1.53
N GLN A 69 3.33 6.86 1.60
CA GLN A 69 2.92 6.17 2.80
C GLN A 69 3.11 4.67 2.69
N VAL A 70 3.66 4.20 1.58
CA VAL A 70 3.86 2.77 1.39
C VAL A 70 5.29 2.49 0.92
N GLU A 71 5.72 1.28 1.14
CA GLU A 71 7.03 0.85 0.71
C GLU A 71 6.93 -0.62 0.30
N VAL A 72 7.97 -1.12 -0.30
CA VAL A 72 8.02 -2.50 -0.74
C VAL A 72 9.27 -3.15 -0.19
N LYS A 73 9.09 -4.18 0.65
CA LYS A 73 10.17 -4.94 1.19
C LYS A 73 9.79 -6.39 1.20
N GLY A 74 10.75 -7.25 1.10
CA GLY A 74 10.49 -8.66 1.27
C GLY A 74 9.77 -9.34 0.14
N ALA A 75 9.86 -8.79 -1.06
CA ALA A 75 9.24 -9.45 -2.19
C ALA A 75 9.96 -10.76 -2.46
N GLU A 76 9.19 -11.76 -2.91
CA GLU A 76 9.79 -12.98 -3.26
C GLU A 76 10.69 -12.79 -4.39
N ARG A 77 11.81 -13.41 -4.30
CA ARG A 77 12.75 -13.24 -5.25
C ARG A 77 12.98 -14.37 -6.07
N ARG A 78 12.41 -15.41 -6.02
CA ARG A 78 12.77 -16.50 -6.80
C ARG A 78 11.80 -16.86 -7.77
#